data_b9979b4533753640c0b3c6a8b4724ed8
#
_entry.id   b9979b4533753640c0b3c6a8b4724ed8
#
_cell.length_a   1.000
_cell.length_b   1.000
_cell.length_c   1.000
_cell.angle_alpha   90.00
_cell.angle_beta   90.00
_cell.angle_gamma   90.00
#
_symmetry.space_group_name_H-M   'P 1'
#
loop_
_entity.id
_entity.type
_entity.pdbx_description
1 polymer ?
#
loop_
_entity_poly.entity_id
_entity_poly.type
_entity_poly.pdbx_seq_one_letter_code
_entity_poly.pdbx_strand_id
1 'polypeptide(L)'
;VMRNMSVDCDCAGCEAEPVVTPDIGILASFDILAVDNACIDLIYSLPNGGGKAMIKRVETRHGLRQLSYMKELGMGNDRYTIIDLDNGDAEITVEEITKDIAPEWEPDVFNTFLGRNKRRAR
;
A
#
# COMPACT_ATOMS: atom_id res chain seq x y z
N VAL A 1 0.62 2.27 -8.90
CA VAL A 1 -0.68 2.84 -8.50
C VAL A 1 -1.06 2.28 -7.14
N MET A 2 -1.19 3.16 -6.15
CA MET A 2 -1.53 2.79 -4.77
C MET A 2 -2.98 3.18 -4.49
N ARG A 3 -3.89 2.53 -5.19
CA ARG A 3 -5.34 2.68 -5.08
C ARG A 3 -6.01 1.32 -5.09
N ASN A 4 -7.08 1.19 -4.34
CA ASN A 4 -7.90 -0.02 -4.31
C ASN A 4 -7.08 -1.27 -3.97
N MET A 5 -6.18 -1.13 -2.98
CA MET A 5 -5.18 -2.14 -2.65
C MET A 5 -5.75 -3.23 -1.77
N SER A 6 -5.83 -4.44 -2.31
CA SER A 6 -6.02 -5.67 -1.53
C SER A 6 -4.66 -6.28 -1.17
N VAL A 7 -4.62 -7.06 -0.10
CA VAL A 7 -3.45 -7.88 0.25
C VAL A 7 -3.31 -9.10 -0.65
N ASP A 8 -4.32 -9.43 -1.42
CA ASP A 8 -4.32 -10.55 -2.35
C ASP A 8 -4.21 -10.10 -3.81
N CYS A 9 -3.72 -10.99 -4.64
CA CYS A 9 -3.66 -10.81 -6.07
C CYS A 9 -5.07 -10.85 -6.69
N ASP A 10 -5.30 -10.11 -7.76
CA ASP A 10 -6.53 -10.16 -8.56
C ASP A 10 -6.89 -11.57 -9.02
N CYS A 11 -5.89 -12.45 -9.15
CA CYS A 11 -6.10 -13.86 -9.49
C CYS A 11 -6.90 -14.65 -8.44
N ALA A 12 -7.01 -14.15 -7.20
CA ALA A 12 -7.87 -14.75 -6.18
C ALA A 12 -9.37 -14.54 -6.45
N GLY A 13 -9.73 -13.58 -7.30
CA GLY A 13 -11.11 -13.30 -7.70
C GLY A 13 -12.02 -13.04 -6.49
N CYS A 14 -13.13 -13.77 -6.40
CA CYS A 14 -14.10 -13.61 -5.30
C CYS A 14 -13.61 -14.10 -3.93
N GLU A 15 -12.51 -14.83 -3.88
CA GLU A 15 -11.86 -15.29 -2.64
C GLU A 15 -10.82 -14.29 -2.11
N ALA A 16 -10.56 -13.20 -2.84
CA ALA A 16 -9.61 -12.17 -2.42
C ALA A 16 -10.07 -11.51 -1.12
N GLU A 17 -9.11 -11.21 -0.25
CA GLU A 17 -9.34 -10.39 0.93
C GLU A 17 -9.82 -8.98 0.49
N PRO A 18 -10.66 -8.37 1.31
CA PRO A 18 -11.21 -7.06 0.98
C PRO A 18 -10.14 -5.96 0.92
N VAL A 19 -10.45 -4.92 0.17
CA VAL A 19 -9.68 -3.67 0.17
C VAL A 19 -9.91 -2.96 1.50
N VAL A 20 -8.86 -2.87 2.31
CA VAL A 20 -8.89 -2.20 3.63
C VAL A 20 -7.74 -1.20 3.80
N THR A 21 -6.85 -1.12 2.81
CA THR A 21 -5.76 -0.15 2.80
C THR A 21 -6.24 1.09 2.05
N PRO A 22 -6.15 2.30 2.65
CA PRO A 22 -6.61 3.52 2.00
C PRO A 22 -5.83 3.83 0.73
N ASP A 23 -6.47 4.53 -0.19
CA ASP A 23 -5.83 5.07 -1.39
C ASP A 23 -4.76 6.10 -1.01
N ILE A 24 -3.60 6.04 -1.67
CA ILE A 24 -2.50 6.97 -1.45
C ILE A 24 -2.26 7.83 -2.69
N GLY A 25 -2.09 7.20 -3.86
CA GLY A 25 -1.84 7.93 -5.09
C GLY A 25 -1.16 7.10 -6.18
N ILE A 26 -0.47 7.80 -7.07
CA ILE A 26 0.26 7.21 -8.18
C ILE A 26 1.73 7.63 -8.06
N LEU A 27 2.63 6.66 -8.05
CA LEU A 27 4.07 6.89 -8.08
C LEU A 27 4.63 6.42 -9.43
N ALA A 28 5.65 7.11 -9.91
CA ALA A 28 6.40 6.74 -11.09
C ALA A 28 7.90 6.97 -10.88
N SER A 29 8.74 6.09 -11.39
CA SER A 29 10.20 6.22 -11.39
C SER A 29 10.78 5.41 -12.55
N PHE A 30 11.97 5.78 -12.99
CA PHE A 30 12.81 4.95 -13.88
C PHE A 30 13.64 3.93 -13.09
N ASP A 31 13.65 4.03 -11.76
CA ASP A 31 14.35 3.12 -10.85
C ASP A 31 13.31 2.28 -10.10
N ILE A 32 13.26 0.99 -10.44
CA ILE A 32 12.27 0.07 -9.90
C ILE A 32 12.45 -0.15 -8.40
N LEU A 33 13.69 -0.19 -7.89
CA LEU A 33 13.95 -0.36 -6.48
C LEU A 33 13.55 0.89 -5.68
N ALA A 34 13.81 2.07 -6.23
CA ALA A 34 13.42 3.34 -5.62
C ALA A 34 11.90 3.46 -5.48
N VAL A 35 11.13 3.15 -6.54
CA VAL A 35 9.66 3.25 -6.48
C VAL A 35 9.05 2.22 -5.54
N ASP A 36 9.58 0.99 -5.49
CA ASP A 36 9.10 -0.04 -4.59
C ASP A 36 9.39 0.30 -3.12
N ASN A 37 10.59 0.83 -2.81
CA ASN A 37 10.90 1.32 -1.47
C ASN A 37 9.94 2.46 -1.06
N ALA A 38 9.71 3.43 -1.94
CA ALA A 38 8.77 4.52 -1.66
C ALA A 38 7.35 4.00 -1.38
N CYS A 39 6.88 3.02 -2.15
CA CYS A 39 5.57 2.39 -1.92
C CYS A 39 5.50 1.69 -0.56
N ILE A 40 6.54 0.96 -0.17
CA ILE A 40 6.59 0.29 1.13
C ILE A 40 6.61 1.31 2.26
N ASP A 41 7.46 2.34 2.18
CA ASP A 41 7.56 3.37 3.20
C ASP A 41 6.22 4.12 3.39
N LEU A 42 5.50 4.41 2.30
CA LEU A 42 4.17 5.00 2.35
C LEU A 42 3.16 4.09 3.08
N ILE A 43 3.16 2.78 2.82
CA ILE A 43 2.29 1.83 3.54
C ILE A 43 2.62 1.79 5.03
N TYR A 44 3.91 1.79 5.40
CA TYR A 44 4.35 1.76 6.79
C TYR A 44 4.04 3.06 7.53
N SER A 45 3.97 4.18 6.82
CA SER A 45 3.68 5.51 7.39
C SER A 45 2.19 5.84 7.50
N LEU A 46 1.29 4.97 7.00
CA LEU A 46 -0.15 5.21 7.07
C LEU A 46 -0.63 5.36 8.53
N PRO A 47 -1.35 6.45 8.85
CA PRO A 47 -1.83 6.69 10.20
C PRO A 47 -2.96 5.72 10.58
N ASN A 48 -3.24 5.67 11.89
CA ASN A 48 -4.38 4.94 12.45
C ASN A 48 -4.45 3.45 12.07
N GLY A 49 -3.31 2.86 11.73
CA GLY A 49 -3.24 1.45 11.34
C GLY A 49 -3.76 1.15 9.94
N GLY A 50 -3.91 2.17 9.07
CA GLY A 50 -4.37 2.00 7.68
C GLY A 50 -3.53 1.01 6.86
N GLY A 51 -2.23 0.90 7.16
CA GLY A 51 -1.33 -0.07 6.50
C GLY A 51 -1.31 -1.48 7.13
N LYS A 52 -1.96 -1.72 8.26
CA LYS A 52 -1.78 -2.92 9.08
C LYS A 52 -1.96 -4.25 8.33
N ALA A 53 -2.97 -4.35 7.48
CA ALA A 53 -3.23 -5.57 6.73
C ALA A 53 -2.12 -5.84 5.70
N MET A 54 -1.70 -4.80 4.98
CA MET A 54 -0.63 -4.87 3.98
C MET A 54 0.71 -5.16 4.63
N ILE A 55 1.06 -4.46 5.71
CA ILE A 55 2.28 -4.69 6.51
C ILE A 55 2.35 -6.15 6.96
N LYS A 56 1.27 -6.67 7.56
CA LYS A 56 1.20 -8.07 7.98
C LYS A 56 1.45 -9.03 6.81
N ARG A 57 0.88 -8.75 5.64
CA ARG A 57 1.10 -9.58 4.44
C ARG A 57 2.56 -9.52 3.98
N VAL A 58 3.14 -8.32 3.88
CA VAL A 58 4.53 -8.11 3.48
C VAL A 58 5.50 -8.85 4.42
N GLU A 59 5.31 -8.70 5.73
CA GLU A 59 6.20 -9.31 6.73
C GLU A 59 6.07 -10.83 6.79
N THR A 60 4.86 -11.36 6.81
CA THR A 60 4.63 -12.82 6.90
C THR A 60 5.03 -13.57 5.63
N ARG A 61 5.15 -12.89 4.51
CA ARG A 61 5.61 -13.44 3.22
C ARG A 61 7.03 -13.06 2.88
N HIS A 62 7.75 -12.45 3.82
CA HIS A 62 9.13 -11.99 3.62
C HIS A 62 9.29 -11.02 2.44
N GLY A 63 8.29 -10.16 2.18
CA GLY A 63 8.27 -9.26 1.03
C GLY A 63 9.43 -8.28 0.99
N LEU A 64 9.93 -7.82 2.14
CA LEU A 64 11.09 -6.91 2.22
C LEU A 64 12.38 -7.54 1.70
N ARG A 65 12.47 -8.90 1.67
CA ARG A 65 13.62 -9.59 1.10
C ARG A 65 13.76 -9.31 -0.40
N GLN A 66 12.68 -9.08 -1.10
CA GLN A 66 12.73 -8.71 -2.52
C GLN A 66 13.53 -7.42 -2.71
N LEU A 67 13.29 -6.39 -1.90
CA LEU A 67 13.99 -5.11 -1.98
C LEU A 67 15.48 -5.25 -1.67
N SER A 68 15.81 -5.95 -0.57
CA SER A 68 17.21 -6.20 -0.21
C SER A 68 17.96 -6.98 -1.29
N TYR A 69 17.30 -7.98 -1.89
CA TYR A 69 17.90 -8.78 -2.96
C TYR A 69 18.10 -7.99 -4.25
N MET A 70 17.14 -7.14 -4.62
CA MET A 70 17.31 -6.22 -5.76
C MET A 70 18.50 -5.29 -5.57
N LYS A 71 18.68 -4.77 -4.34
CA LYS A 71 19.85 -3.95 -3.99
C LYS A 71 21.16 -4.74 -4.13
N GLU A 72 21.22 -5.97 -3.61
CA GLU A 72 22.37 -6.86 -3.75
C GLU A 72 22.75 -7.12 -5.22
N LEU A 73 21.75 -7.23 -6.10
CA LEU A 73 21.93 -7.41 -7.54
C LEU A 73 22.26 -6.11 -8.30
N GLY A 74 22.29 -4.97 -7.63
CA GLY A 74 22.54 -3.67 -8.27
C GLY A 74 21.42 -3.23 -9.21
N MET A 75 20.18 -3.61 -8.95
CA MET A 75 19.02 -3.34 -9.81
C MET A 75 18.39 -1.96 -9.56
N GLY A 76 19.04 -1.08 -8.85
CA GLY A 76 18.56 0.26 -8.56
C GLY A 76 19.11 0.82 -7.25
N ASN A 77 18.55 1.94 -6.82
CA ASN A 77 18.90 2.62 -5.58
C ASN A 77 17.83 2.42 -4.52
N ASP A 78 18.25 2.22 -3.28
CA ASP A 78 17.36 2.14 -2.13
C ASP A 78 17.07 3.50 -1.49
N ARG A 79 17.66 4.57 -2.02
CA ARG A 79 17.38 5.96 -1.63
C ARG A 79 16.65 6.68 -2.75
N TYR A 80 15.67 7.48 -2.38
CA TYR A 80 14.82 8.21 -3.30
C TYR A 80 14.44 9.59 -2.71
N THR A 81 13.97 10.46 -3.58
CA THR A 81 13.27 11.70 -3.23
C THR A 81 11.90 11.65 -3.92
N ILE A 82 10.85 12.04 -3.21
CA ILE A 82 9.51 12.14 -3.80
C ILE A 82 9.27 13.58 -4.21
N ILE A 83 8.81 13.76 -5.45
CA ILE A 83 8.42 15.05 -6.00
C ILE A 83 6.91 15.03 -6.21
N ASP A 84 6.22 16.02 -5.64
CA ASP A 84 4.78 16.21 -5.77
C ASP A 84 4.49 17.04 -7.02
N LEU A 85 4.02 16.38 -8.07
CA LEU A 85 3.73 17.01 -9.37
C LEU A 85 2.48 17.89 -9.31
N ASP A 86 1.57 17.65 -8.36
CA ASP A 86 0.33 18.41 -8.21
C ASP A 86 0.56 19.74 -7.47
N ASN A 87 1.66 19.86 -6.73
CA ASN A 87 2.05 21.04 -5.96
C ASN A 87 3.32 21.72 -6.48
N GLY A 88 3.43 21.87 -7.79
CA GLY A 88 4.51 22.65 -8.42
C GLY A 88 5.88 21.99 -8.32
N ASP A 89 5.94 20.68 -8.42
CA ASP A 89 7.17 19.89 -8.39
C ASP A 89 7.97 20.06 -7.08
N ALA A 90 7.27 20.24 -5.97
CA ALA A 90 7.90 20.37 -4.66
C ALA A 90 8.39 19.01 -4.15
N GLU A 91 9.53 19.02 -3.47
CA GLU A 91 9.98 17.86 -2.70
C GLU A 91 9.06 17.64 -1.50
N ILE A 92 8.60 16.40 -1.29
CA ILE A 92 7.67 16.05 -0.24
C ILE A 92 8.13 14.76 0.47
N THR A 93 7.88 14.68 1.78
CA THR A 93 8.23 13.50 2.57
C THR A 93 7.07 12.49 2.62
N VAL A 94 7.40 11.25 2.96
CA VAL A 94 6.43 10.16 3.15
C VAL A 94 5.40 10.52 4.23
N GLU A 95 5.84 11.12 5.33
CA GLU A 95 5.00 11.55 6.44
C GLU A 95 4.05 12.68 6.03
N GLU A 96 4.51 13.62 5.23
CA GLU A 96 3.66 14.71 4.72
C GLU A 96 2.56 14.19 3.78
N ILE A 97 2.86 13.17 2.98
CA ILE A 97 1.88 12.52 2.10
C ILE A 97 0.81 11.80 2.93
N THR A 98 1.23 11.08 3.96
CA THR A 98 0.33 10.14 4.66
C THR A 98 -0.45 10.75 5.82
N LYS A 99 0.01 11.88 6.38
CA LYS A 99 -0.53 12.47 7.63
C LYS A 99 -2.04 12.70 7.65
N ASP A 100 -2.62 13.06 6.51
CA ASP A 100 -4.03 13.44 6.38
C ASP A 100 -4.86 12.33 5.69
N ILE A 101 -4.27 11.17 5.40
CA ILE A 101 -4.97 10.05 4.81
C ILE A 101 -5.86 9.40 5.89
N ALA A 102 -7.16 9.54 5.71
CA ALA A 102 -8.13 8.83 6.54
C ALA A 102 -8.23 7.37 6.07
N PRO A 103 -8.47 6.41 6.97
CA PRO A 103 -8.82 5.06 6.55
C PRO A 103 -10.10 5.14 5.71
N GLU A 104 -10.02 4.61 4.48
CA GLU A 104 -11.10 4.74 3.49
C GLU A 104 -12.35 3.95 3.91
N TRP A 105 -12.17 2.97 4.80
CA TRP A 105 -13.22 2.08 5.26
C TRP A 105 -13.20 1.94 6.77
N GLU A 106 -14.24 2.48 7.41
CA GLU A 106 -14.55 2.12 8.79
C GLU A 106 -14.88 0.62 8.84
N PRO A 107 -14.37 -0.14 9.83
CA PRO A 107 -14.66 -1.57 9.98
C PRO A 107 -16.16 -1.91 9.92
N ASP A 108 -17.02 -1.00 10.37
CA ASP A 108 -18.47 -1.17 10.38
C ASP A 108 -19.11 -1.04 9.00
N VAL A 109 -18.62 -0.14 8.15
CA VAL A 109 -19.09 0.01 6.76
C VAL A 109 -18.76 -1.25 5.98
N PHE A 110 -17.55 -1.78 6.19
CA PHE A 110 -17.13 -3.02 5.58
C PHE A 110 -17.94 -4.23 6.05
N ASN A 111 -18.17 -4.37 7.35
CA ASN A 111 -19.02 -5.43 7.92
C ASN A 111 -20.47 -5.33 7.44
N THR A 112 -20.97 -4.13 7.17
CA THR A 112 -22.31 -3.91 6.60
C THR A 112 -22.38 -4.37 5.14
N PHE A 113 -21.31 -4.15 4.37
CA PHE A 113 -21.22 -4.62 2.99
C PHE A 113 -21.08 -6.15 2.90
N LEU A 114 -20.28 -6.76 3.77
CA LEU A 114 -20.13 -8.22 3.91
C LEU A 114 -21.30 -8.89 4.63
N GLY A 115 -22.11 -8.16 5.37
CA GLY A 115 -23.30 -8.68 6.06
C GLY A 115 -24.30 -9.34 5.10
N ARG A 116 -24.21 -9.09 3.81
CA ARG A 116 -24.97 -9.83 2.79
C ARG A 116 -24.51 -11.27 2.59
N ASN A 117 -23.25 -11.60 2.90
CA ASN A 117 -22.73 -12.96 2.72
C ASN A 117 -22.99 -13.88 3.93
N LYS A 118 -23.19 -13.35 5.13
CA LYS A 118 -23.54 -14.17 6.30
C LYS A 118 -24.94 -14.80 6.23
N ARG A 119 -25.82 -14.33 5.34
CA ARG A 119 -27.16 -14.92 5.15
C ARG A 119 -27.21 -16.08 4.15
N ARG A 120 -26.10 -16.39 3.46
CA ARG A 120 -26.05 -17.53 2.51
C ARG A 120 -25.40 -18.80 3.09
N ALA A 121 -24.89 -18.75 4.32
CA ALA A 121 -24.27 -19.89 5.03
C ALA A 121 -25.18 -20.50 6.10
N ARG A 122 -26.51 -20.55 5.83
CA ARG A 122 -27.46 -21.37 6.61
C ARG A 122 -28.29 -22.25 5.70
#